data_774f86ee8284adbc31d0977f85e72ddf
#
_entry.id   774f86ee8284adbc31d0977f85e72ddf
#
_cell.length_a   1.000
_cell.length_b   1.000
_cell.length_c   1.000
_cell.angle_alpha   90.00
_cell.angle_beta   90.00
_cell.angle_gamma   90.00
#
_symmetry.space_group_name_H-M   'P 1'
#
loop_
_entity.id
_entity.type
_entity.pdbx_description
1 polymer ?
#
loop_
_entity_poly.entity_id
_entity_poly.type
_entity_poly.pdbx_seq_one_letter_code
_entity_poly.pdbx_strand_id
1 'polypeptide(L)'
;MSRVAVNDKYGAYKVVELHEKHATIECTCGEQKTVRRDSLSKLAKECPHNKEHLKVVPGYKSGLLTVVKIAEGHGCQARWDCICDCGGRTTVMASYLASGHVKSCGCGRRHIRKGDEEYILNEYKKGRTCTDIAKETGLSDFSIRRMMDRHGLNRRSNADSVRRIDLDETVFESLTRDSMYWMGFIGADGNVHGRNLKIELQPGDVDHLHKFKEFCKSGHEVVKSKKGKYVAFTFSSQRVVGSLLKFGITPNKSLTFKPYWYCANNADFWRGMIDGDGWVNTDKTYGKPYVGLCGSKDAVYAFAKWARKNCESTAKPCKDGNIYKTSIYGTHAIVLLKKLYGNDPKYFLDRKYEVAKKFLDVH
;
A
#
# COMPACT_ATOMS: atom_id res chain seq x y z
N MET A 1 -45.52 -3.93 63.31
CA MET A 1 -44.75 -4.68 62.37
C MET A 1 -45.46 -6.03 62.17
N SER A 2 -46.01 -6.32 60.99
CA SER A 2 -46.64 -7.60 60.72
C SER A 2 -45.59 -8.74 60.79
N ARG A 3 -45.93 -9.79 61.58
CA ARG A 3 -45.07 -10.98 61.68
C ARG A 3 -45.01 -11.66 60.31
N VAL A 4 -43.86 -11.72 59.68
CA VAL A 4 -43.59 -12.49 58.46
C VAL A 4 -43.74 -13.98 58.77
N ALA A 5 -44.54 -14.72 58.01
CA ALA A 5 -44.76 -16.13 58.16
C ALA A 5 -44.29 -16.94 56.90
N VAL A 6 -44.04 -18.23 57.09
CA VAL A 6 -43.83 -19.15 55.97
C VAL A 6 -45.12 -19.18 55.13
N ASN A 7 -44.98 -19.20 53.82
CA ASN A 7 -45.99 -19.05 52.79
C ASN A 7 -46.49 -17.62 52.50
N ASP A 8 -45.97 -16.57 53.20
CA ASP A 8 -46.27 -15.20 52.83
C ASP A 8 -45.77 -14.90 51.45
N LYS A 9 -46.51 -14.11 50.67
CA LYS A 9 -46.15 -13.73 49.28
C LYS A 9 -45.72 -12.27 49.25
N TYR A 10 -44.56 -12.02 48.61
CA TYR A 10 -44.00 -10.70 48.35
C TYR A 10 -43.63 -10.57 46.84
N GLY A 11 -44.54 -9.99 46.09
CA GLY A 11 -44.41 -9.90 44.64
C GLY A 11 -44.36 -11.29 43.97
N ALA A 12 -43.32 -11.57 43.18
CA ALA A 12 -43.12 -12.86 42.51
C ALA A 12 -42.55 -13.95 43.45
N TYR A 13 -42.38 -13.68 44.73
CA TYR A 13 -41.70 -14.58 45.66
C TYR A 13 -42.63 -15.04 46.77
N LYS A 14 -42.42 -16.27 47.24
CA LYS A 14 -43.09 -16.89 48.38
C LYS A 14 -42.02 -17.24 49.44
N VAL A 15 -42.31 -16.98 50.71
CA VAL A 15 -41.42 -17.34 51.82
C VAL A 15 -41.52 -18.87 52.03
N VAL A 16 -40.42 -19.59 51.92
CA VAL A 16 -40.34 -21.05 52.11
C VAL A 16 -39.72 -21.41 53.45
N GLU A 17 -38.84 -20.57 54.00
CA GLU A 17 -38.22 -20.81 55.30
C GLU A 17 -37.87 -19.48 55.97
N LEU A 18 -37.93 -19.46 57.34
CA LEU A 18 -37.65 -18.28 58.17
C LEU A 18 -36.49 -18.57 59.09
N HIS A 19 -35.52 -17.63 59.10
CA HIS A 19 -34.41 -17.55 60.02
C HIS A 19 -34.52 -16.26 60.85
N GLU A 20 -33.74 -16.10 61.94
CA GLU A 20 -33.86 -14.94 62.85
C GLU A 20 -33.92 -13.58 62.14
N LYS A 21 -32.99 -13.30 61.21
CA LYS A 21 -32.89 -12.02 60.51
C LYS A 21 -33.11 -12.16 59.00
N HIS A 22 -33.24 -13.39 58.49
CA HIS A 22 -33.35 -13.70 57.07
C HIS A 22 -34.58 -14.54 56.76
N ALA A 23 -34.97 -14.62 55.52
CA ALA A 23 -35.96 -15.53 54.99
C ALA A 23 -35.46 -16.14 53.68
N THR A 24 -35.64 -17.44 53.53
CA THR A 24 -35.47 -18.09 52.22
C THR A 24 -36.77 -17.91 51.47
N ILE A 25 -36.68 -17.37 50.28
CA ILE A 25 -37.79 -17.11 49.38
C ILE A 25 -37.63 -17.87 48.09
N GLU A 26 -38.75 -18.33 47.57
CA GLU A 26 -38.83 -19.04 46.28
C GLU A 26 -39.60 -18.19 45.26
N CYS A 27 -38.99 -17.99 44.12
CA CYS A 27 -39.63 -17.30 43.00
C CYS A 27 -40.68 -18.18 42.30
N THR A 28 -41.63 -17.59 41.65
CA THR A 28 -42.61 -18.31 40.81
C THR A 28 -42.00 -19.21 39.74
N CYS A 29 -40.73 -19.06 39.42
CA CYS A 29 -39.94 -19.92 38.52
C CYS A 29 -39.25 -21.07 39.26
N GLY A 30 -39.36 -21.18 40.59
CA GLY A 30 -38.75 -22.24 41.39
C GLY A 30 -37.34 -21.88 41.94
N GLU A 31 -36.78 -20.74 41.57
CA GLU A 31 -35.47 -20.34 42.08
C GLU A 31 -35.56 -19.78 43.51
N GLN A 32 -34.68 -20.29 44.39
CA GLN A 32 -34.65 -19.91 45.79
C GLN A 32 -33.46 -18.99 46.12
N LYS A 33 -33.66 -18.03 46.98
CA LYS A 33 -32.61 -17.17 47.54
C LYS A 33 -32.90 -16.74 48.96
N THR A 34 -31.87 -16.48 49.74
CA THR A 34 -31.99 -15.96 51.11
C THR A 34 -31.85 -14.44 51.13
N VAL A 35 -32.80 -13.75 51.72
CA VAL A 35 -32.85 -12.27 51.81
C VAL A 35 -33.10 -11.84 53.27
N ARG A 36 -32.74 -10.61 53.61
CA ARG A 36 -33.09 -10.05 54.92
C ARG A 36 -34.60 -9.81 55.03
N ARG A 37 -35.17 -10.09 56.20
CA ARG A 37 -36.64 -9.97 56.43
C ARG A 37 -37.16 -8.54 56.21
N ASP A 38 -36.34 -7.52 56.50
CA ASP A 38 -36.65 -6.09 56.27
C ASP A 38 -36.71 -5.70 54.78
N SER A 39 -36.15 -6.52 53.91
CA SER A 39 -36.08 -6.30 52.46
C SER A 39 -37.23 -7.00 51.70
N LEU A 40 -38.07 -7.77 52.32
CA LEU A 40 -39.17 -8.53 51.68
C LEU A 40 -40.13 -7.62 50.93
N SER A 41 -40.49 -6.48 51.53
CA SER A 41 -41.43 -5.52 50.90
C SER A 41 -40.87 -4.83 49.63
N LYS A 42 -39.57 -4.93 49.42
CA LYS A 42 -38.88 -4.33 48.26
C LYS A 42 -38.66 -5.34 47.11
N LEU A 43 -39.15 -6.56 47.24
CA LEU A 43 -38.99 -7.56 46.21
C LEU A 43 -39.81 -7.22 44.95
N ALA A 44 -39.29 -7.62 43.81
CA ALA A 44 -39.91 -7.39 42.51
C ALA A 44 -41.32 -8.01 42.44
N LYS A 45 -42.26 -7.27 41.90
CA LYS A 45 -43.63 -7.70 41.72
C LYS A 45 -43.75 -8.83 40.71
N GLU A 46 -42.85 -8.87 39.72
CA GLU A 46 -42.77 -9.90 38.71
C GLU A 46 -41.45 -10.66 38.82
N CYS A 47 -41.43 -11.91 38.35
CA CYS A 47 -40.22 -12.73 38.35
C CYS A 47 -39.08 -12.01 37.60
N PRO A 48 -37.97 -11.65 38.27
CA PRO A 48 -36.85 -10.99 37.60
C PRO A 48 -36.02 -11.93 36.71
N HIS A 49 -36.27 -13.24 36.86
CA HIS A 49 -35.65 -14.25 36.00
C HIS A 49 -36.45 -14.24 34.71
N ASN A 50 -35.88 -13.66 33.69
CA ASN A 50 -36.49 -13.33 32.43
C ASN A 50 -37.31 -14.49 31.85
N LYS A 51 -38.63 -14.27 31.57
CA LYS A 51 -39.53 -15.26 30.99
C LYS A 51 -39.03 -15.88 29.71
N GLU A 52 -38.12 -15.21 28.98
CA GLU A 52 -37.50 -15.73 27.77
C GLU A 52 -36.54 -16.92 28.03
N HIS A 53 -35.91 -17.00 29.20
CA HIS A 53 -35.04 -18.13 29.55
C HIS A 53 -35.83 -19.43 29.83
N LEU A 54 -37.06 -19.33 30.28
CA LEU A 54 -37.95 -20.48 30.52
C LEU A 54 -38.43 -21.17 29.25
N LYS A 55 -38.27 -20.52 28.10
CA LYS A 55 -38.67 -21.09 26.80
C LYS A 55 -37.59 -21.98 26.19
N VAL A 56 -36.33 -21.86 26.63
CA VAL A 56 -35.24 -22.65 26.07
C VAL A 56 -35.06 -23.91 26.92
N VAL A 57 -35.39 -25.02 26.36
CA VAL A 57 -35.30 -26.38 26.95
C VAL A 57 -34.64 -27.32 25.95
N PRO A 58 -34.15 -28.47 26.37
CA PRO A 58 -33.67 -29.50 25.45
C PRO A 58 -34.73 -29.77 24.35
N GLY A 59 -34.30 -29.78 23.10
CA GLY A 59 -35.16 -29.86 21.91
C GLY A 59 -35.66 -28.52 21.37
N TYR A 60 -35.44 -27.38 22.05
CA TYR A 60 -35.78 -26.07 21.53
C TYR A 60 -35.00 -25.77 20.24
N LYS A 61 -35.68 -25.28 19.21
CA LYS A 61 -35.05 -24.90 17.92
C LYS A 61 -34.94 -23.39 17.76
N SER A 62 -33.73 -22.93 17.45
CA SER A 62 -33.42 -21.55 17.05
C SER A 62 -32.72 -21.56 15.69
N GLY A 63 -33.47 -21.34 14.60
CA GLY A 63 -32.98 -21.50 13.24
C GLY A 63 -32.51 -22.93 12.96
N LEU A 64 -31.22 -23.11 12.64
CA LEU A 64 -30.61 -24.42 12.39
C LEU A 64 -30.07 -25.10 13.66
N LEU A 65 -30.24 -24.48 14.83
CA LEU A 65 -29.72 -24.99 16.10
C LEU A 65 -30.83 -25.71 16.87
N THR A 66 -30.49 -26.90 17.37
CA THR A 66 -31.32 -27.66 18.33
C THR A 66 -30.58 -27.72 19.66
N VAL A 67 -31.24 -27.29 20.72
CA VAL A 67 -30.71 -27.30 22.09
C VAL A 67 -30.61 -28.74 22.61
N VAL A 68 -29.47 -29.12 23.17
CA VAL A 68 -29.20 -30.47 23.68
C VAL A 68 -29.26 -30.52 25.20
N LYS A 69 -28.40 -29.72 25.85
CA LYS A 69 -28.27 -29.70 27.31
C LYS A 69 -27.71 -28.36 27.80
N ILE A 70 -27.81 -28.11 29.10
CA ILE A 70 -27.09 -26.97 29.73
C ILE A 70 -25.59 -27.21 29.67
N ALA A 71 -24.84 -26.19 29.30
CA ALA A 71 -23.38 -26.23 29.30
C ALA A 71 -22.84 -26.09 30.73
N GLU A 72 -21.90 -26.93 31.11
CA GLU A 72 -21.26 -26.91 32.43
C GLU A 72 -20.27 -25.73 32.59
N GLY A 73 -20.17 -25.17 33.82
CA GLY A 73 -19.07 -24.28 34.21
C GLY A 73 -19.22 -22.79 33.86
N HIS A 74 -20.40 -22.29 33.56
CA HIS A 74 -20.65 -20.89 33.27
C HIS A 74 -21.53 -20.23 34.35
N GLY A 75 -21.00 -19.12 34.99
CA GLY A 75 -21.65 -18.34 36.05
C GLY A 75 -23.07 -17.87 35.74
N CYS A 76 -23.49 -16.71 36.25
CA CYS A 76 -24.89 -16.22 36.29
C CYS A 76 -25.72 -16.19 35.00
N GLN A 77 -25.22 -16.59 33.85
CA GLN A 77 -25.94 -16.64 32.57
C GLN A 77 -25.98 -18.05 32.01
N ALA A 78 -27.16 -18.65 31.93
CA ALA A 78 -27.37 -19.99 31.39
C ALA A 78 -26.90 -20.05 29.92
N ARG A 79 -25.97 -20.95 29.65
CA ARG A 79 -25.52 -21.31 28.29
C ARG A 79 -26.00 -22.70 27.95
N TRP A 80 -26.27 -22.93 26.66
CA TRP A 80 -26.82 -24.17 26.15
C TRP A 80 -25.92 -24.74 25.07
N ASP A 81 -25.60 -26.02 25.20
CA ASP A 81 -24.95 -26.77 24.13
C ASP A 81 -26.03 -27.10 23.06
N CYS A 82 -25.71 -26.74 21.81
CA CYS A 82 -26.58 -26.90 20.68
C CYS A 82 -25.90 -27.72 19.59
N ILE A 83 -26.69 -28.49 18.87
CA ILE A 83 -26.31 -29.15 17.63
C ILE A 83 -27.00 -28.42 16.47
N CYS A 84 -26.25 -28.11 15.44
CA CYS A 84 -26.72 -27.49 14.21
C CYS A 84 -27.14 -28.59 13.21
N ASP A 85 -28.10 -28.30 12.33
CA ASP A 85 -28.52 -29.24 11.28
C ASP A 85 -27.38 -29.65 10.34
N CYS A 86 -26.25 -28.89 10.30
CA CYS A 86 -25.03 -29.27 9.59
C CYS A 86 -24.13 -30.26 10.36
N GLY A 87 -24.55 -30.72 11.56
CA GLY A 87 -23.74 -31.57 12.47
C GLY A 87 -22.74 -30.81 13.38
N GLY A 88 -22.53 -29.51 13.16
CA GLY A 88 -21.64 -28.67 13.99
C GLY A 88 -22.23 -28.44 15.39
N ARG A 89 -21.37 -28.37 16.42
CA ARG A 89 -21.76 -28.08 17.81
C ARG A 89 -21.37 -26.64 18.20
N THR A 90 -22.17 -26.00 19.02
CA THR A 90 -21.87 -24.66 19.54
C THR A 90 -22.56 -24.45 20.89
N THR A 91 -21.98 -23.62 21.75
CA THR A 91 -22.57 -23.25 23.04
C THR A 91 -23.06 -21.80 22.96
N VAL A 92 -24.35 -21.59 23.22
CA VAL A 92 -25.02 -20.30 23.01
C VAL A 92 -25.74 -19.87 24.29
N MET A 93 -25.78 -18.58 24.59
CA MET A 93 -26.57 -18.03 25.71
C MET A 93 -28.07 -18.21 25.44
N ALA A 94 -28.82 -18.53 26.50
CA ALA A 94 -30.29 -18.71 26.40
C ALA A 94 -31.00 -17.50 25.77
N SER A 95 -30.56 -16.27 26.12
CA SER A 95 -31.12 -15.02 25.56
C SER A 95 -30.98 -14.93 24.06
N TYR A 96 -29.82 -15.37 23.50
CA TYR A 96 -29.55 -15.32 22.05
C TYR A 96 -30.32 -16.41 21.29
N LEU A 97 -30.61 -17.54 21.94
CA LEU A 97 -31.46 -18.57 21.36
C LEU A 97 -32.93 -18.10 21.36
N ALA A 98 -33.42 -17.55 22.49
CA ALA A 98 -34.79 -17.08 22.63
C ALA A 98 -35.09 -15.89 21.70
N SER A 99 -34.16 -14.96 21.53
CA SER A 99 -34.31 -13.81 20.61
C SER A 99 -34.07 -14.16 19.14
N GLY A 100 -33.59 -15.37 18.83
CA GLY A 100 -33.23 -15.77 17.47
C GLY A 100 -32.03 -15.03 16.92
N HIS A 101 -31.21 -14.41 17.77
CA HIS A 101 -29.99 -13.71 17.38
C HIS A 101 -28.92 -14.66 16.82
N VAL A 102 -28.84 -15.88 17.37
CA VAL A 102 -27.95 -16.95 16.88
C VAL A 102 -28.81 -18.07 16.29
N LYS A 103 -28.69 -18.28 14.98
CA LYS A 103 -29.50 -19.22 14.21
C LYS A 103 -28.75 -20.43 13.66
N SER A 104 -27.41 -20.48 13.83
CA SER A 104 -26.53 -21.56 13.33
C SER A 104 -25.25 -21.67 14.15
N CYS A 105 -24.52 -22.76 14.01
CA CYS A 105 -23.15 -22.91 14.59
C CYS A 105 -22.09 -22.03 13.92
N GLY A 106 -22.49 -21.20 12.97
CA GLY A 106 -21.61 -20.45 12.09
C GLY A 106 -21.46 -21.08 10.70
N CYS A 107 -22.08 -22.24 10.45
CA CYS A 107 -22.04 -22.92 9.15
C CYS A 107 -22.73 -22.14 8.03
N GLY A 108 -23.62 -21.20 8.34
CA GLY A 108 -24.21 -20.27 7.37
C GLY A 108 -23.25 -19.20 6.88
N ARG A 109 -22.11 -19.00 7.56
CA ARG A 109 -20.97 -18.29 7.00
C ARG A 109 -20.32 -19.26 6.02
N ARG A 110 -20.32 -18.94 4.73
CA ARG A 110 -19.67 -19.76 3.72
C ARG A 110 -18.22 -20.05 4.21
N HIS A 111 -17.98 -21.31 4.60
CA HIS A 111 -16.62 -21.77 4.83
C HIS A 111 -15.91 -21.82 3.47
N ILE A 112 -14.73 -21.25 3.38
CA ILE A 112 -13.87 -21.38 2.20
C ILE A 112 -13.64 -22.88 2.00
N ARG A 113 -14.11 -23.46 0.90
CA ARG A 113 -13.84 -24.85 0.52
C ARG A 113 -12.41 -24.95 0.02
N LYS A 114 -11.80 -26.13 0.08
CA LYS A 114 -10.39 -26.32 -0.32
C LYS A 114 -10.11 -25.87 -1.78
N GLY A 115 -11.08 -26.02 -2.68
CA GLY A 115 -10.98 -25.53 -4.06
C GLY A 115 -11.12 -24.01 -4.19
N ASP A 116 -11.90 -23.38 -3.31
CA ASP A 116 -12.04 -21.91 -3.29
C ASP A 116 -10.74 -21.26 -2.78
N GLU A 117 -9.98 -21.91 -1.89
CA GLU A 117 -8.70 -21.40 -1.39
C GLU A 117 -7.69 -21.24 -2.52
N GLU A 118 -7.52 -22.25 -3.35
CA GLU A 118 -6.58 -22.20 -4.48
C GLU A 118 -6.97 -21.12 -5.49
N TYR A 119 -8.24 -21.02 -5.83
CA TYR A 119 -8.75 -19.95 -6.70
C TYR A 119 -8.45 -18.57 -6.13
N ILE A 120 -8.76 -18.33 -4.84
CA ILE A 120 -8.54 -17.05 -4.17
C ILE A 120 -7.05 -16.68 -4.14
N LEU A 121 -6.18 -17.66 -3.83
CA LEU A 121 -4.73 -17.46 -3.81
C LEU A 121 -4.19 -17.08 -5.20
N ASN A 122 -4.67 -17.75 -6.26
CA ASN A 122 -4.27 -17.47 -7.63
C ASN A 122 -4.75 -16.09 -8.09
N GLU A 123 -6.00 -15.72 -7.80
CA GLU A 123 -6.53 -14.40 -8.15
C GLU A 123 -5.81 -13.28 -7.39
N TYR A 124 -5.46 -13.50 -6.13
CA TYR A 124 -4.65 -12.55 -5.37
C TYR A 124 -3.24 -12.40 -5.94
N LYS A 125 -2.59 -13.51 -6.35
CA LYS A 125 -1.28 -13.47 -7.03
C LYS A 125 -1.34 -12.74 -8.36
N LYS A 126 -2.45 -12.84 -9.11
CA LYS A 126 -2.70 -12.08 -10.35
C LYS A 126 -2.93 -10.57 -10.14
N GLY A 127 -2.93 -10.09 -8.90
CA GLY A 127 -3.03 -8.65 -8.61
C GLY A 127 -4.39 -8.19 -8.10
N ARG A 128 -5.43 -9.04 -8.06
CA ARG A 128 -6.77 -8.67 -7.58
C ARG A 128 -6.75 -8.32 -6.09
N THR A 129 -7.60 -7.39 -5.67
CA THR A 129 -7.71 -7.01 -4.25
C THR A 129 -8.56 -8.00 -3.46
N CYS A 130 -8.30 -8.12 -2.14
CA CYS A 130 -9.14 -8.92 -1.26
C CYS A 130 -10.62 -8.51 -1.34
N THR A 131 -10.89 -7.22 -1.50
CA THR A 131 -12.25 -6.66 -1.61
C THR A 131 -12.93 -7.10 -2.91
N ASP A 132 -12.23 -7.13 -4.05
CA ASP A 132 -12.81 -7.56 -5.33
C ASP A 132 -13.07 -9.07 -5.32
N ILE A 133 -12.14 -9.86 -4.78
CA ILE A 133 -12.31 -11.30 -4.60
C ILE A 133 -13.47 -11.59 -3.63
N ALA A 134 -13.62 -10.81 -2.56
CA ALA A 134 -14.73 -10.92 -1.61
C ALA A 134 -16.08 -10.70 -2.26
N LYS A 135 -16.23 -9.69 -3.12
CA LYS A 135 -17.46 -9.40 -3.86
C LYS A 135 -17.87 -10.56 -4.76
N GLU A 136 -16.93 -11.16 -5.45
CA GLU A 136 -17.16 -12.25 -6.38
C GLU A 136 -17.47 -13.57 -5.66
N THR A 137 -16.67 -13.92 -4.65
CA THR A 137 -16.79 -15.17 -3.91
C THR A 137 -17.90 -15.15 -2.86
N GLY A 138 -18.42 -13.96 -2.50
CA GLY A 138 -19.39 -13.77 -1.41
C GLY A 138 -18.79 -14.02 -0.03
N LEU A 139 -17.47 -14.10 0.09
CA LEU A 139 -16.74 -14.19 1.36
C LEU A 139 -16.50 -12.80 1.95
N SER A 140 -16.23 -12.72 3.26
CA SER A 140 -15.80 -11.47 3.84
C SER A 140 -14.33 -11.18 3.52
N ASP A 141 -13.97 -9.91 3.31
CA ASP A 141 -12.59 -9.46 3.14
C ASP A 141 -11.68 -9.94 4.29
N PHE A 142 -12.22 -9.95 5.51
CA PHE A 142 -11.54 -10.48 6.69
C PHE A 142 -11.20 -11.98 6.57
N SER A 143 -12.13 -12.79 6.04
CA SER A 143 -11.92 -14.23 5.85
C SER A 143 -10.82 -14.50 4.83
N ILE A 144 -10.80 -13.73 3.73
CA ILE A 144 -9.76 -13.81 2.70
C ILE A 144 -8.40 -13.43 3.27
N ARG A 145 -8.30 -12.31 4.00
CA ARG A 145 -7.05 -11.86 4.64
C ARG A 145 -6.50 -12.89 5.63
N ARG A 146 -7.36 -13.47 6.47
CA ARG A 146 -6.96 -14.52 7.41
C ARG A 146 -6.46 -15.79 6.71
N MET A 147 -7.01 -16.09 5.54
CA MET A 147 -6.53 -17.20 4.71
C MET A 147 -5.14 -16.89 4.15
N MET A 148 -4.92 -15.68 3.62
CA MET A 148 -3.59 -15.25 3.15
C MET A 148 -2.53 -15.40 4.24
N ASP A 149 -2.83 -14.97 5.47
CA ASP A 149 -1.93 -15.10 6.62
C ASP A 149 -1.59 -16.57 6.92
N ARG A 150 -2.59 -17.48 6.84
CA ARG A 150 -2.36 -18.93 7.04
C ARG A 150 -1.45 -19.54 5.99
N HIS A 151 -1.48 -19.02 4.76
CA HIS A 151 -0.61 -19.46 3.65
C HIS A 151 0.72 -18.71 3.57
N GLY A 152 1.06 -17.88 4.59
CA GLY A 152 2.33 -17.15 4.64
C GLY A 152 2.50 -16.10 3.55
N LEU A 153 1.40 -15.67 2.89
CA LEU A 153 1.45 -14.62 1.89
C LEU A 153 1.50 -13.26 2.58
N ASN A 154 2.57 -12.53 2.31
CA ASN A 154 2.69 -11.15 2.77
C ASN A 154 1.53 -10.31 2.21
N ARG A 155 0.83 -9.63 3.10
CA ARG A 155 -0.23 -8.71 2.70
C ARG A 155 0.39 -7.57 1.90
N ARG A 156 -0.20 -7.25 0.75
CA ARG A 156 0.12 -6.01 0.05
C ARG A 156 -0.23 -4.85 0.98
N SER A 157 0.60 -3.81 0.98
CA SER A 157 0.25 -2.56 1.66
C SER A 157 -1.07 -2.00 1.08
N ASN A 158 -1.76 -1.13 1.81
CA ASN A 158 -2.95 -0.45 1.25
C ASN A 158 -2.59 0.31 -0.04
N ALA A 159 -1.37 0.83 -0.15
CA ALA A 159 -0.86 1.46 -1.37
C ALA A 159 -0.74 0.45 -2.53
N ASP A 160 -0.22 -0.75 -2.29
CA ASP A 160 -0.08 -1.80 -3.31
C ASP A 160 -1.43 -2.40 -3.70
N SER A 161 -2.37 -2.51 -2.75
CA SER A 161 -3.73 -3.03 -2.99
C SER A 161 -4.57 -2.07 -3.83
N VAL A 162 -4.31 -0.77 -3.75
CA VAL A 162 -4.97 0.28 -4.55
C VAL A 162 -4.27 0.48 -5.90
N ARG A 163 -3.02 0.03 -6.04
CA ARG A 163 -2.25 0.18 -7.27
C ARG A 163 -2.83 -0.72 -8.37
N ARG A 164 -3.56 -0.09 -9.29
CA ARG A 164 -4.17 -0.75 -10.47
C ARG A 164 -3.24 -0.76 -11.69
N ILE A 165 -2.05 -0.16 -11.56
CA ILE A 165 -1.14 0.11 -12.67
C ILE A 165 0.22 -0.49 -12.33
N ASP A 166 0.74 -1.31 -13.21
CA ASP A 166 2.06 -1.93 -13.06
C ASP A 166 3.16 -0.89 -13.01
N LEU A 167 4.18 -1.15 -12.19
CA LEU A 167 5.38 -0.33 -12.06
C LEU A 167 6.49 -1.16 -11.41
N ASP A 168 7.64 -1.27 -12.07
CA ASP A 168 8.84 -1.84 -11.45
C ASP A 168 9.49 -0.79 -10.54
N GLU A 169 9.26 -0.90 -9.24
CA GLU A 169 9.77 0.04 -8.24
C GLU A 169 11.25 -0.15 -7.90
N THR A 170 11.89 -1.20 -8.46
CA THR A 170 13.28 -1.56 -8.14
C THR A 170 14.30 -0.99 -9.12
N VAL A 171 13.86 -0.35 -10.21
CA VAL A 171 14.69 0.10 -11.34
C VAL A 171 15.87 1.00 -10.96
N PHE A 172 15.81 1.68 -9.81
CA PHE A 172 16.89 2.51 -9.29
C PHE A 172 17.61 1.93 -8.06
N GLU A 173 17.36 0.68 -7.71
CA GLU A 173 18.08 0.02 -6.60
C GLU A 173 19.43 -0.52 -7.04
N SER A 174 19.58 -0.85 -8.33
CA SER A 174 20.82 -1.31 -8.94
C SER A 174 21.40 -0.23 -9.87
N LEU A 175 22.71 0.00 -9.76
CA LEU A 175 23.43 0.98 -10.57
C LEU A 175 23.87 0.35 -11.91
N THR A 176 22.89 0.10 -12.79
CA THR A 176 23.11 -0.37 -14.16
C THR A 176 23.38 0.81 -15.11
N ARG A 177 23.87 0.56 -16.33
CA ARG A 177 24.00 1.60 -17.37
C ARG A 177 22.66 2.31 -17.61
N ASP A 178 21.56 1.58 -17.62
CA ASP A 178 20.23 2.10 -17.86
C ASP A 178 19.76 3.00 -16.71
N SER A 179 19.89 2.53 -15.46
CA SER A 179 19.52 3.34 -14.29
C SER A 179 20.38 4.58 -14.13
N MET A 180 21.68 4.50 -14.48
CA MET A 180 22.60 5.66 -14.48
C MET A 180 22.13 6.72 -15.47
N TYR A 181 21.79 6.31 -16.71
CA TYR A 181 21.26 7.23 -17.70
C TYR A 181 20.00 7.95 -17.19
N TRP A 182 19.01 7.19 -16.72
CA TRP A 182 17.76 7.77 -16.24
C TRP A 182 17.95 8.62 -14.96
N MET A 183 18.87 8.25 -14.07
CA MET A 183 19.22 9.12 -12.94
C MET A 183 19.81 10.45 -13.41
N GLY A 184 20.67 10.45 -14.42
CA GLY A 184 21.17 11.67 -15.03
C GLY A 184 20.03 12.51 -15.64
N PHE A 185 19.18 11.91 -16.43
CA PHE A 185 18.06 12.60 -17.08
C PHE A 185 17.04 13.15 -16.06
N ILE A 186 16.71 12.36 -15.01
CA ILE A 186 15.87 12.84 -13.92
C ILE A 186 16.57 13.93 -13.09
N GLY A 187 17.88 13.84 -12.95
CA GLY A 187 18.72 14.89 -12.33
C GLY A 187 18.56 16.24 -13.03
N ALA A 188 18.41 16.24 -14.35
CA ALA A 188 18.14 17.41 -15.18
C ALA A 188 16.63 17.75 -15.16
N ASP A 189 15.82 17.04 -15.92
CA ASP A 189 14.43 17.36 -16.25
C ASP A 189 13.38 16.77 -15.30
N GLY A 190 13.76 15.86 -14.40
CA GLY A 190 12.82 15.21 -13.49
C GLY A 190 12.39 16.11 -12.33
N ASN A 191 11.15 16.02 -11.93
CA ASN A 191 10.60 16.65 -10.73
C ASN A 191 10.19 15.60 -9.72
N VAL A 192 10.75 15.68 -8.51
CA VAL A 192 10.42 14.83 -7.38
C VAL A 192 9.68 15.65 -6.34
N HIS A 193 8.49 15.21 -5.94
CA HIS A 193 7.70 15.85 -4.88
C HIS A 193 6.94 14.80 -4.06
N GLY A 194 7.24 14.74 -2.75
CA GLY A 194 6.70 13.70 -1.87
C GLY A 194 7.07 12.31 -2.39
N ARG A 195 6.09 11.52 -2.79
CA ARG A 195 6.29 10.20 -3.43
C ARG A 195 6.13 10.20 -4.95
N ASN A 196 5.97 11.38 -5.55
CA ASN A 196 5.72 11.50 -6.99
C ASN A 196 7.02 11.78 -7.74
N LEU A 197 7.19 11.10 -8.87
CA LEU A 197 8.16 11.43 -9.90
C LEU A 197 7.41 11.88 -11.15
N LYS A 198 7.78 13.02 -11.68
CA LYS A 198 7.23 13.60 -12.91
C LYS A 198 8.36 14.01 -13.84
N ILE A 199 8.23 13.67 -15.12
CA ILE A 199 9.07 14.20 -16.19
C ILE A 199 8.17 14.91 -17.19
N GLU A 200 8.53 16.13 -17.58
CA GLU A 200 7.82 16.92 -18.58
C GLU A 200 8.77 17.28 -19.71
N LEU A 201 8.37 17.01 -20.95
CA LEU A 201 9.15 17.30 -22.14
C LEU A 201 8.32 18.07 -23.18
N GLN A 202 9.00 18.65 -24.14
CA GLN A 202 8.32 19.20 -25.33
C GLN A 202 7.64 18.07 -26.12
N PRO A 203 6.56 18.34 -26.88
CA PRO A 203 5.82 17.29 -27.59
C PRO A 203 6.66 16.49 -28.58
N GLY A 204 7.69 17.10 -29.19
CA GLY A 204 8.61 16.43 -30.11
C GLY A 204 9.50 15.34 -29.47
N ASP A 205 9.64 15.35 -28.14
CA ASP A 205 10.44 14.38 -27.38
C ASP A 205 9.57 13.31 -26.69
N VAL A 206 8.31 13.13 -27.09
CA VAL A 206 7.36 12.19 -26.48
C VAL A 206 7.88 10.75 -26.44
N ASP A 207 8.57 10.30 -27.45
CA ASP A 207 9.13 8.95 -27.55
C ASP A 207 10.16 8.69 -26.43
N HIS A 208 10.82 9.73 -25.96
CA HIS A 208 11.73 9.61 -24.84
C HIS A 208 11.01 9.28 -23.54
N LEU A 209 9.79 9.81 -23.32
CA LEU A 209 8.93 9.41 -22.20
C LEU A 209 8.42 7.96 -22.35
N HIS A 210 8.17 7.50 -23.57
CA HIS A 210 7.82 6.10 -23.81
C HIS A 210 9.01 5.16 -23.48
N LYS A 211 10.24 5.52 -23.84
CA LYS A 211 11.45 4.78 -23.42
C LYS A 211 11.59 4.72 -21.90
N PHE A 212 11.24 5.80 -21.18
CA PHE A 212 11.25 5.81 -19.72
C PHE A 212 10.12 4.96 -19.10
N LYS A 213 8.92 5.03 -19.68
CA LYS A 213 7.79 4.17 -19.31
C LYS A 213 8.16 2.70 -19.42
N GLU A 214 8.81 2.30 -20.54
CA GLU A 214 9.28 0.95 -20.78
C GLU A 214 10.35 0.51 -19.78
N PHE A 215 11.35 1.38 -19.50
CA PHE A 215 12.36 1.13 -18.47
C PHE A 215 11.75 0.86 -17.10
N CYS A 216 10.74 1.61 -16.73
CA CYS A 216 9.99 1.42 -15.48
C CYS A 216 8.98 0.26 -15.53
N LYS A 217 8.80 -0.42 -16.69
CA LYS A 217 7.73 -1.40 -16.92
C LYS A 217 6.37 -0.90 -16.43
N SER A 218 6.08 0.36 -16.74
CA SER A 218 4.94 1.06 -16.16
C SER A 218 3.72 1.00 -17.06
N GLY A 219 2.56 0.71 -16.47
CA GLY A 219 1.25 0.83 -17.12
C GLY A 219 0.70 2.26 -17.18
N HIS A 220 1.38 3.25 -16.52
CA HIS A 220 0.91 4.63 -16.51
C HIS A 220 0.95 5.27 -17.91
N GLU A 221 0.02 6.19 -18.17
CA GLU A 221 -0.08 6.84 -19.46
C GLU A 221 0.82 8.08 -19.55
N VAL A 222 1.39 8.32 -20.77
CA VAL A 222 2.02 9.58 -21.12
C VAL A 222 0.93 10.56 -21.52
N VAL A 223 0.80 11.67 -20.80
CA VAL A 223 -0.31 12.62 -20.94
C VAL A 223 0.16 13.91 -21.62
N LYS A 224 -0.59 14.36 -22.64
CA LYS A 224 -0.40 15.68 -23.23
C LYS A 224 -1.09 16.75 -22.37
N SER A 225 -0.43 17.89 -22.16
CA SER A 225 -1.07 19.03 -21.51
C SER A 225 -2.28 19.52 -22.32
N LYS A 226 -3.29 20.10 -21.64
CA LYS A 226 -4.53 20.60 -22.29
C LYS A 226 -4.28 21.59 -23.44
N LYS A 227 -3.18 22.35 -23.36
CA LYS A 227 -2.76 23.31 -24.39
C LYS A 227 -1.74 22.74 -25.38
N GLY A 228 -1.40 21.46 -25.30
CA GLY A 228 -0.41 20.81 -26.15
C GLY A 228 1.04 21.32 -26.00
N LYS A 229 1.34 22.12 -24.97
CA LYS A 229 2.65 22.75 -24.79
C LYS A 229 3.73 21.78 -24.33
N TYR A 230 3.34 20.73 -23.62
CA TYR A 230 4.24 19.70 -23.11
C TYR A 230 3.54 18.34 -23.04
N VAL A 231 4.35 17.30 -22.95
CA VAL A 231 3.96 15.92 -22.62
C VAL A 231 4.56 15.58 -21.27
N ALA A 232 3.85 14.78 -20.47
CA ALA A 232 4.28 14.43 -19.14
C ALA A 232 4.10 12.95 -18.87
N PHE A 233 5.03 12.36 -18.11
CA PHE A 233 4.90 11.05 -17.52
C PHE A 233 5.04 11.18 -16.00
N THR A 234 4.06 10.65 -15.27
CA THR A 234 3.99 10.81 -13.82
C THR A 234 3.53 9.53 -13.16
N PHE A 235 4.18 9.15 -12.09
CA PHE A 235 3.72 8.08 -11.20
C PHE A 235 4.09 8.35 -9.75
N SER A 236 3.48 7.60 -8.83
CA SER A 236 3.74 7.69 -7.39
C SER A 236 4.38 6.41 -6.88
N SER A 237 5.59 6.51 -6.34
CA SER A 237 6.28 5.40 -5.67
C SER A 237 7.25 5.92 -4.62
N GLN A 238 6.99 5.58 -3.36
CA GLN A 238 7.90 5.93 -2.27
C GLN A 238 9.26 5.21 -2.42
N ARG A 239 9.26 4.01 -2.99
CA ARG A 239 10.46 3.19 -3.18
C ARG A 239 11.38 3.78 -4.26
N VAL A 240 10.81 4.13 -5.43
CA VAL A 240 11.54 4.81 -6.51
C VAL A 240 12.10 6.15 -6.04
N VAL A 241 11.25 7.00 -5.45
CA VAL A 241 11.68 8.32 -4.96
C VAL A 241 12.73 8.16 -3.85
N GLY A 242 12.54 7.21 -2.92
CA GLY A 242 13.51 6.92 -1.87
C GLY A 242 14.89 6.51 -2.42
N SER A 243 14.92 5.76 -3.51
CA SER A 243 16.16 5.40 -4.22
C SER A 243 16.81 6.62 -4.86
N LEU A 244 16.05 7.47 -5.56
CA LEU A 244 16.56 8.69 -6.20
C LEU A 244 17.12 9.70 -5.17
N LEU A 245 16.45 9.84 -4.01
CA LEU A 245 16.94 10.70 -2.92
C LEU A 245 18.32 10.28 -2.39
N LYS A 246 18.61 8.97 -2.33
CA LYS A 246 19.94 8.46 -1.92
C LYS A 246 21.05 8.90 -2.86
N PHE A 247 20.72 9.18 -4.13
CA PHE A 247 21.66 9.65 -5.16
C PHE A 247 21.66 11.18 -5.33
N GLY A 248 21.02 11.91 -4.42
CA GLY A 248 21.03 13.37 -4.42
C GLY A 248 19.96 14.03 -5.29
N ILE A 249 19.06 13.27 -5.89
CA ILE A 249 17.95 13.80 -6.68
C ILE A 249 16.80 14.18 -5.74
N THR A 250 16.84 15.42 -5.25
CA THR A 250 15.94 15.96 -4.23
C THR A 250 14.84 16.86 -4.85
N PRO A 251 13.76 17.15 -4.11
CA PRO A 251 12.81 18.19 -4.50
C PRO A 251 13.51 19.55 -4.69
N ASN A 252 13.01 20.36 -5.64
CA ASN A 252 13.51 21.73 -5.91
C ASN A 252 15.01 21.80 -6.23
N LYS A 253 15.57 20.78 -6.86
CA LYS A 253 17.00 20.60 -7.09
C LYS A 253 17.64 21.54 -8.13
N SER A 254 16.86 22.28 -8.92
CA SER A 254 17.35 23.02 -10.11
C SER A 254 18.60 23.88 -9.87
N LEU A 255 18.73 24.52 -8.70
CA LEU A 255 19.90 25.34 -8.35
C LEU A 255 20.83 24.67 -7.34
N THR A 256 20.45 23.57 -6.74
CA THR A 256 21.14 22.92 -5.62
C THR A 256 21.58 21.48 -5.92
N PHE A 257 21.29 20.96 -7.10
CA PHE A 257 21.63 19.58 -7.45
C PHE A 257 23.13 19.34 -7.37
N LYS A 258 23.49 18.35 -6.56
CA LYS A 258 24.87 17.88 -6.41
C LYS A 258 24.90 16.40 -6.77
N PRO A 259 25.48 16.03 -7.93
CA PRO A 259 25.57 14.65 -8.33
C PRO A 259 26.30 13.81 -7.28
N TYR A 260 25.72 12.64 -6.96
CA TYR A 260 26.40 11.68 -6.11
C TYR A 260 27.75 11.28 -6.75
N TRP A 261 28.81 11.19 -5.96
CA TRP A 261 30.18 11.03 -6.45
C TRP A 261 30.36 9.83 -7.41
N TYR A 262 29.65 8.71 -7.15
CA TYR A 262 29.70 7.52 -8.01
C TYR A 262 29.03 7.78 -9.36
N CYS A 263 27.89 8.43 -9.39
CA CYS A 263 27.18 8.83 -10.61
C CYS A 263 28.03 9.84 -11.42
N ALA A 264 28.67 10.79 -10.74
CA ALA A 264 29.52 11.79 -11.38
C ALA A 264 30.79 11.22 -12.06
N ASN A 265 31.12 9.94 -11.86
CA ASN A 265 32.19 9.24 -12.56
C ASN A 265 31.71 8.37 -13.74
N ASN A 266 30.41 8.36 -14.04
CA ASN A 266 29.82 7.48 -15.02
C ASN A 266 29.39 8.24 -16.30
N ALA A 267 29.75 7.71 -17.48
CA ALA A 267 29.43 8.34 -18.76
C ALA A 267 27.93 8.29 -19.08
N ASP A 268 27.23 7.20 -18.73
CA ASP A 268 25.80 7.07 -18.96
C ASP A 268 25.01 8.10 -18.15
N PHE A 269 25.45 8.39 -16.91
CA PHE A 269 24.87 9.45 -16.08
C PHE A 269 25.01 10.84 -16.76
N TRP A 270 26.21 11.16 -17.25
CA TRP A 270 26.44 12.44 -17.91
C TRP A 270 25.71 12.53 -19.25
N ARG A 271 25.55 11.43 -19.99
CA ARG A 271 24.67 11.39 -21.19
C ARG A 271 23.26 11.79 -20.80
N GLY A 272 22.68 11.20 -19.75
CA GLY A 272 21.36 11.58 -19.26
C GLY A 272 21.26 13.07 -18.87
N MET A 273 22.24 13.58 -18.14
CA MET A 273 22.31 15.02 -17.79
C MET A 273 22.38 15.93 -19.03
N ILE A 274 23.17 15.55 -20.03
CA ILE A 274 23.30 16.32 -21.28
C ILE A 274 22.02 16.23 -22.12
N ASP A 275 21.38 15.09 -22.14
CA ASP A 275 20.11 14.89 -22.85
C ASP A 275 18.98 15.76 -22.24
N GLY A 276 18.97 15.96 -20.93
CA GLY A 276 18.08 16.91 -20.24
C GLY A 276 18.59 18.36 -20.41
N ASP A 277 19.40 18.83 -19.52
CA ASP A 277 19.84 20.23 -19.36
C ASP A 277 21.02 20.65 -20.26
N GLY A 278 21.56 19.76 -21.10
CA GLY A 278 22.69 20.08 -21.95
C GLY A 278 22.32 20.38 -23.40
N TRP A 279 23.35 20.52 -24.21
CA TRP A 279 23.25 20.64 -25.66
C TRP A 279 24.34 19.87 -26.38
N VAL A 280 24.01 19.38 -27.56
CA VAL A 280 24.92 18.80 -28.55
C VAL A 280 24.61 19.49 -29.87
N ASN A 281 25.54 20.27 -30.37
CA ASN A 281 25.36 21.07 -31.59
C ASN A 281 26.60 21.04 -32.48
N THR A 282 26.44 21.53 -33.70
CA THR A 282 27.52 21.74 -34.65
C THR A 282 27.71 23.21 -34.89
N ASP A 283 28.95 23.70 -34.79
CA ASP A 283 29.28 25.06 -35.17
C ASP A 283 29.05 25.27 -36.71
N LYS A 284 28.33 26.30 -37.03
CA LYS A 284 27.92 26.57 -38.40
C LYS A 284 29.07 26.99 -39.32
N THR A 285 30.14 27.59 -38.72
CA THR A 285 31.27 28.13 -39.49
C THR A 285 32.31 27.09 -39.77
N TYR A 286 32.61 26.24 -38.76
CA TYR A 286 33.70 25.28 -38.86
C TYR A 286 33.26 23.85 -38.94
N GLY A 287 31.96 23.57 -38.89
CA GLY A 287 31.41 22.22 -38.90
C GLY A 287 31.82 21.32 -37.73
N LYS A 288 32.43 21.89 -36.67
CA LYS A 288 32.93 21.16 -35.51
C LYS A 288 31.84 21.03 -34.41
N PRO A 289 31.81 19.92 -33.68
CA PRO A 289 30.85 19.76 -32.61
C PRO A 289 31.19 20.60 -31.40
N TYR A 290 30.15 20.97 -30.65
CA TYR A 290 30.30 21.46 -29.29
C TYR A 290 29.21 20.86 -28.39
N VAL A 291 29.62 20.52 -27.17
CA VAL A 291 28.78 19.89 -26.15
C VAL A 291 28.86 20.71 -24.88
N GLY A 292 27.74 20.93 -24.26
CA GLY A 292 27.73 21.66 -23.00
C GLY A 292 26.61 21.22 -22.06
N LEU A 293 26.73 21.73 -20.84
CA LEU A 293 25.79 21.50 -19.76
C LEU A 293 25.54 22.80 -19.01
N CYS A 294 24.30 23.05 -18.63
CA CYS A 294 23.93 24.07 -17.65
C CYS A 294 23.25 23.42 -16.44
N GLY A 295 23.17 24.19 -15.33
CA GLY A 295 22.52 23.72 -14.10
C GLY A 295 23.12 24.32 -12.84
N SER A 296 23.04 23.58 -11.75
CA SER A 296 23.64 24.00 -10.47
C SER A 296 25.15 24.13 -10.57
N LYS A 297 25.74 24.94 -9.69
CA LYS A 297 27.21 25.09 -9.59
C LYS A 297 27.88 23.72 -9.46
N ASP A 298 27.42 22.90 -8.50
CA ASP A 298 28.04 21.60 -8.19
C ASP A 298 27.97 20.63 -9.36
N ALA A 299 26.84 20.57 -10.08
CA ALA A 299 26.68 19.69 -11.23
C ALA A 299 27.60 20.09 -12.39
N VAL A 300 27.68 21.38 -12.73
CA VAL A 300 28.47 21.85 -13.85
C VAL A 300 29.99 21.75 -13.55
N TYR A 301 30.40 22.02 -12.31
CA TYR A 301 31.82 21.82 -11.91
C TYR A 301 32.21 20.34 -11.88
N ALA A 302 31.30 19.45 -11.42
CA ALA A 302 31.54 18.01 -11.45
C ALA A 302 31.66 17.48 -12.89
N PHE A 303 30.79 17.96 -13.80
CA PHE A 303 30.88 17.65 -15.23
C PHE A 303 32.19 18.12 -15.85
N ALA A 304 32.60 19.36 -15.63
CA ALA A 304 33.83 19.89 -16.14
C ALA A 304 35.07 19.12 -15.64
N LYS A 305 35.05 18.71 -14.36
CA LYS A 305 36.11 17.87 -13.77
C LYS A 305 36.14 16.48 -14.43
N TRP A 306 35.01 15.86 -14.66
CA TRP A 306 34.89 14.57 -15.33
C TRP A 306 35.34 14.66 -16.80
N ALA A 307 34.91 15.69 -17.53
CA ALA A 307 35.28 15.92 -18.92
C ALA A 307 36.80 16.16 -19.06
N ARG A 308 37.42 16.94 -18.14
CA ARG A 308 38.88 17.10 -18.12
C ARG A 308 39.60 15.77 -18.04
N LYS A 309 39.14 14.84 -17.23
CA LYS A 309 39.74 13.51 -17.07
C LYS A 309 39.53 12.61 -18.30
N ASN A 310 38.38 12.75 -19.00
CA ASN A 310 37.94 11.80 -20.02
C ASN A 310 38.13 12.27 -21.46
N CYS A 311 38.27 13.58 -21.70
CA CYS A 311 38.54 14.15 -23.04
C CYS A 311 39.52 15.33 -23.01
N GLU A 312 40.29 15.44 -21.94
CA GLU A 312 41.36 16.48 -21.79
C GLU A 312 40.86 17.94 -21.94
N SER A 313 39.54 18.13 -21.68
CA SER A 313 38.94 19.44 -21.83
C SER A 313 39.48 20.43 -20.82
N THR A 314 39.85 21.63 -21.28
CA THR A 314 40.24 22.75 -20.44
C THR A 314 39.09 23.73 -20.17
N ALA A 315 37.90 23.40 -20.58
CA ALA A 315 36.69 24.22 -20.42
C ALA A 315 36.42 24.53 -18.93
N LYS A 316 36.21 25.80 -18.64
CA LYS A 316 35.93 26.30 -17.28
C LYS A 316 34.43 26.62 -17.17
N PRO A 317 33.77 26.19 -16.08
CA PRO A 317 32.43 26.67 -15.76
C PRO A 317 32.37 28.18 -15.61
N CYS A 318 31.35 28.80 -16.18
CA CYS A 318 31.05 30.20 -15.98
C CYS A 318 29.63 30.37 -15.40
N LYS A 319 29.43 31.42 -14.62
CA LYS A 319 28.13 31.78 -14.06
C LYS A 319 27.28 32.48 -15.13
N ASP A 320 25.99 32.11 -15.20
CA ASP A 320 25.03 32.72 -16.11
C ASP A 320 23.70 32.94 -15.35
N GLY A 321 23.49 34.14 -14.88
CA GLY A 321 22.39 34.44 -13.96
C GLY A 321 22.47 33.63 -12.67
N ASN A 322 21.46 32.80 -12.43
CA ASN A 322 21.37 31.94 -11.23
C ASN A 322 21.94 30.53 -11.45
N ILE A 323 22.34 30.20 -12.68
CA ILE A 323 22.89 28.88 -13.03
C ILE A 323 24.38 29.00 -13.42
N TYR A 324 24.99 27.84 -13.65
CA TYR A 324 26.31 27.73 -14.26
C TYR A 324 26.21 27.00 -15.59
N LYS A 325 27.17 27.25 -16.47
CA LYS A 325 27.29 26.56 -17.76
C LYS A 325 28.73 26.27 -18.10
N THR A 326 28.99 25.27 -18.91
CA THR A 326 30.26 24.99 -19.54
C THR A 326 30.08 24.42 -20.92
N SER A 327 30.96 24.72 -21.86
CA SER A 327 30.93 24.20 -23.24
C SER A 327 32.30 23.66 -23.61
N ILE A 328 32.31 22.54 -24.29
CA ILE A 328 33.50 21.84 -24.79
C ILE A 328 33.41 21.83 -26.31
N TYR A 329 34.44 22.18 -27.01
CA TYR A 329 34.45 22.44 -28.45
C TYR A 329 35.45 21.53 -29.18
N GLY A 330 35.25 21.36 -30.49
CA GLY A 330 36.17 20.77 -31.44
C GLY A 330 36.57 19.33 -31.11
N THR A 331 37.86 19.02 -31.15
CA THR A 331 38.40 17.67 -30.94
C THR A 331 38.05 17.11 -29.56
N HIS A 332 38.12 17.92 -28.51
CA HIS A 332 37.68 17.50 -27.16
C HIS A 332 36.17 17.13 -27.12
N ALA A 333 35.35 17.84 -27.90
CA ALA A 333 33.91 17.50 -28.00
C ALA A 333 33.72 16.18 -28.76
N ILE A 334 34.49 15.87 -29.80
CA ILE A 334 34.48 14.59 -30.51
C ILE A 334 34.79 13.44 -29.53
N VAL A 335 35.91 13.57 -28.79
CA VAL A 335 36.29 12.56 -27.79
C VAL A 335 35.19 12.39 -26.74
N LEU A 336 34.61 13.51 -26.29
CA LEU A 336 33.49 13.48 -25.32
C LEU A 336 32.27 12.77 -25.90
N LEU A 337 31.84 13.06 -27.14
CA LEU A 337 30.73 12.41 -27.82
C LEU A 337 30.93 10.91 -27.96
N LYS A 338 32.13 10.47 -28.36
CA LYS A 338 32.50 9.05 -28.42
C LYS A 338 32.36 8.39 -27.05
N LYS A 339 32.75 9.07 -25.96
CA LYS A 339 32.62 8.57 -24.60
C LYS A 339 31.16 8.46 -24.15
N LEU A 340 30.31 9.41 -24.52
CA LEU A 340 28.90 9.46 -24.12
C LEU A 340 28.00 8.55 -24.97
N TYR A 341 28.25 8.49 -26.30
CA TYR A 341 27.34 7.83 -27.24
C TYR A 341 27.98 6.69 -28.06
N GLY A 342 29.30 6.48 -27.99
CA GLY A 342 30.02 5.55 -28.85
C GLY A 342 29.92 4.06 -28.46
N ASN A 343 29.41 3.71 -27.28
CA ASN A 343 29.33 2.33 -26.80
C ASN A 343 27.92 1.75 -26.94
N ASP A 344 27.25 1.98 -28.04
CA ASP A 344 25.90 1.51 -28.34
C ASP A 344 24.93 1.71 -27.17
N PRO A 345 24.63 2.95 -26.80
CA PRO A 345 23.77 3.24 -25.67
C PRO A 345 22.32 2.88 -25.98
N LYS A 346 21.67 2.16 -25.07
CA LYS A 346 20.24 1.83 -25.19
C LYS A 346 19.33 3.05 -25.13
N TYR A 347 19.66 4.02 -24.26
CA TYR A 347 18.86 5.22 -24.03
C TYR A 347 19.63 6.49 -24.37
N PHE A 348 18.99 7.34 -25.14
CA PHE A 348 19.44 8.67 -25.58
C PHE A 348 18.25 9.49 -26.07
N LEU A 349 18.38 10.80 -26.06
CA LEU A 349 17.41 11.73 -26.65
C LEU A 349 17.69 11.85 -28.16
N ASP A 350 16.78 11.41 -29.01
CA ASP A 350 17.00 11.19 -30.44
C ASP A 350 17.56 12.42 -31.15
N ARG A 351 16.99 13.62 -30.94
CA ARG A 351 17.47 14.85 -31.58
C ARG A 351 18.92 15.23 -31.23
N LYS A 352 19.43 14.85 -30.05
CA LYS A 352 20.82 15.10 -29.65
C LYS A 352 21.75 14.00 -30.16
N TYR A 353 21.26 12.76 -30.18
CA TYR A 353 21.97 11.63 -30.73
C TYR A 353 22.23 11.77 -32.23
N GLU A 354 21.22 12.25 -33.00
CA GLU A 354 21.39 12.49 -34.46
C GLU A 354 22.50 13.50 -34.77
N VAL A 355 22.73 14.50 -33.90
CA VAL A 355 23.87 15.40 -34.02
C VAL A 355 25.17 14.70 -33.63
N ALA A 356 25.17 13.97 -32.51
CA ALA A 356 26.37 13.26 -32.01
C ALA A 356 26.87 12.21 -33.01
N LYS A 357 25.96 11.45 -33.60
CA LYS A 357 26.25 10.36 -34.57
C LYS A 357 27.17 10.80 -35.70
N LYS A 358 27.05 12.03 -36.17
CA LYS A 358 27.88 12.58 -37.24
C LYS A 358 29.39 12.62 -36.92
N PHE A 359 29.73 12.49 -35.61
CA PHE A 359 31.10 12.60 -35.12
C PHE A 359 31.62 11.33 -34.41
N LEU A 360 30.82 10.25 -34.38
CA LEU A 360 31.23 9.01 -33.71
C LEU A 360 32.26 8.23 -34.52
N ASP A 361 32.16 8.27 -35.86
CA ASP A 361 33.04 7.55 -36.81
C ASP A 361 34.23 8.40 -37.28
N VAL A 362 34.35 9.65 -36.82
CA VAL A 362 35.48 10.53 -37.14
C VAL A 362 36.74 10.03 -36.38
N HIS A 363 37.78 9.68 -37.15
CA HIS A 363 39.07 9.23 -36.61
C HIS A 363 39.94 10.39 -36.12
#